data_727551f2d3d625153725199f1f32ff72
#
_entry.id   727551f2d3d625153725199f1f32ff72
#
_cell.length_a   1.000
_cell.length_b   1.000
_cell.length_c   1.000
_cell.angle_alpha   90.00
_cell.angle_beta   90.00
_cell.angle_gamma   90.00
#
_symmetry.space_group_name_H-M   'P 1'
#
loop_
_entity.id
_entity.type
_entity.pdbx_description
1 polymer ?
#
loop_
_entity_poly.entity_id
_entity_poly.type
_entity_poly.pdbx_seq_one_letter_code
_entity_poly.pdbx_strand_id
1 'polypeptide(L)'
;VYATDETKSCFIERIDLYYDCDLTRKGVILVDTPGADSVNARHTGTSFNYIKHSDAICFITYYNHPFARADRNFLDQLGRVKDSFSMDKMFFLLNAADLAENLEERKVVEDYLRSELQTSGIHHPRIYPISSRAALQQRTGELNSENEAYIELFSHFESAFYSFIQEELKGILVNAAMLDLDKALQLTSRLVELSNETEEKK
;
A
#
# COMPACT_ATOMS: atom_id res chain seq x y z
N VAL A 1 25.34 5.93 -10.11
CA VAL A 1 26.38 5.30 -10.97
C VAL A 1 26.18 3.78 -11.03
N TYR A 2 25.97 3.06 -9.90
CA TYR A 2 25.79 1.60 -9.93
C TYR A 2 24.38 1.17 -10.38
N ALA A 3 23.35 1.91 -10.00
CA ALA A 3 21.95 1.59 -10.33
C ALA A 3 21.56 1.86 -11.81
N THR A 4 22.33 2.71 -12.49
CA THR A 4 22.13 3.04 -13.92
C THR A 4 22.94 2.17 -14.89
N ASP A 5 23.80 1.30 -14.36
CA ASP A 5 24.62 0.37 -15.14
C ASP A 5 23.98 -1.03 -15.07
N GLU A 6 23.36 -1.47 -16.16
CA GLU A 6 22.64 -2.74 -16.22
C GLU A 6 23.51 -3.96 -15.81
N THR A 7 24.81 -3.89 -16.08
CA THR A 7 25.73 -4.99 -15.73
C THR A 7 26.00 -5.09 -14.24
N LYS A 8 25.76 -4.02 -13.49
CA LYS A 8 25.98 -3.95 -12.03
C LYS A 8 24.69 -3.95 -11.24
N SER A 9 23.61 -3.44 -11.81
CA SER A 9 22.30 -3.35 -11.15
C SER A 9 21.75 -4.73 -10.77
N CYS A 10 22.07 -5.79 -11.54
CA CYS A 10 21.64 -7.15 -11.23
C CYS A 10 22.24 -7.74 -9.93
N PHE A 11 23.29 -7.12 -9.37
CA PHE A 11 23.89 -7.50 -8.09
C PHE A 11 23.43 -6.60 -6.92
N ILE A 12 22.55 -5.63 -7.18
CA ILE A 12 22.01 -4.75 -6.15
C ILE A 12 20.68 -5.33 -5.66
N GLU A 13 20.64 -5.70 -4.40
CA GLU A 13 19.44 -6.23 -3.76
C GLU A 13 18.52 -5.10 -3.29
N ARG A 14 19.11 -4.02 -2.73
CA ARG A 14 18.37 -2.89 -2.15
C ARG A 14 19.18 -1.61 -2.25
N ILE A 15 18.48 -0.49 -2.40
CA ILE A 15 19.07 0.86 -2.34
C ILE A 15 18.31 1.64 -1.25
N ASP A 16 19.05 2.14 -0.26
CA ASP A 16 18.50 3.00 0.77
C ASP A 16 18.85 4.46 0.45
N LEU A 17 17.80 5.29 0.32
CA LEU A 17 17.92 6.73 0.10
C LEU A 17 17.50 7.47 1.37
N TYR A 18 18.40 8.28 1.90
CA TYR A 18 18.15 9.13 3.06
C TYR A 18 17.77 10.52 2.57
N TYR A 19 16.51 10.90 2.82
CA TYR A 19 15.97 12.20 2.40
C TYR A 19 15.23 12.86 3.55
N ASP A 20 15.59 14.12 3.88
CA ASP A 20 14.95 14.87 4.96
C ASP A 20 13.66 15.52 4.46
N CYS A 21 12.52 15.00 4.88
CA CYS A 21 11.20 15.55 4.60
C CYS A 21 10.23 15.24 5.77
N ASP A 22 9.03 15.78 5.70
CA ASP A 22 8.03 15.63 6.77
C ASP A 22 7.64 14.18 7.05
N LEU A 23 7.61 13.32 6.03
CA LEU A 23 7.34 11.89 6.20
C LEU A 23 8.48 11.20 6.95
N THR A 24 9.72 11.40 6.52
CA THR A 24 10.87 10.74 7.13
C THR A 24 11.16 11.24 8.54
N ARG A 25 10.90 12.52 8.84
CA ARG A 25 10.95 13.07 10.20
C ARG A 25 9.95 12.43 11.15
N LYS A 26 8.83 11.91 10.62
CA LYS A 26 7.82 11.15 11.38
C LYS A 26 8.14 9.66 11.49
N GLY A 27 9.30 9.22 10.98
CA GLY A 27 9.73 7.84 10.99
C GLY A 27 9.12 6.97 9.90
N VAL A 28 8.47 7.57 8.89
CA VAL A 28 7.90 6.82 7.75
C VAL A 28 9.02 6.39 6.81
N ILE A 29 9.00 5.11 6.44
CA ILE A 29 9.88 4.53 5.44
C ILE A 29 9.02 4.17 4.22
N LEU A 30 9.34 4.78 3.07
CA LEU A 30 8.71 4.42 1.80
C LEU A 30 9.55 3.36 1.11
N VAL A 31 8.92 2.27 0.71
CA VAL A 31 9.57 1.16 -0.01
C VAL A 31 8.95 1.05 -1.40
N ASP A 32 9.76 1.30 -2.43
CA ASP A 32 9.38 0.99 -3.81
C ASP A 32 9.69 -0.48 -4.08
N THR A 33 8.70 -1.23 -4.50
CA THR A 33 8.82 -2.66 -4.77
C THR A 33 8.71 -2.93 -6.27
N PRO A 34 9.39 -3.96 -6.79
CA PRO A 34 9.20 -4.40 -8.17
C PRO A 34 7.72 -4.67 -8.46
N GLY A 35 7.25 -4.21 -9.64
CA GLY A 35 5.85 -4.38 -10.05
C GLY A 35 5.42 -5.83 -10.20
N ALA A 36 4.12 -6.07 -10.19
CA ALA A 36 3.49 -7.39 -10.30
C ALA A 36 3.83 -8.12 -11.62
N ASP A 37 4.10 -7.37 -12.69
CA ASP A 37 4.50 -7.88 -14.02
C ASP A 37 6.01 -8.10 -14.17
N SER A 38 6.79 -7.99 -13.09
CA SER A 38 8.23 -8.26 -13.18
C SER A 38 8.48 -9.69 -13.67
N VAL A 39 9.17 -9.81 -14.80
CA VAL A 39 9.50 -11.07 -15.50
C VAL A 39 10.29 -12.05 -14.61
N ASN A 40 10.86 -11.56 -13.51
CA ASN A 40 11.62 -12.34 -12.56
C ASN A 40 10.79 -12.75 -11.34
N ALA A 41 10.45 -14.02 -11.23
CA ALA A 41 9.76 -14.61 -10.07
C ALA A 41 10.45 -14.30 -8.71
N ARG A 42 11.74 -13.97 -8.70
CA ARG A 42 12.48 -13.53 -7.51
C ARG A 42 11.95 -12.20 -6.97
N HIS A 43 11.52 -11.29 -7.85
CA HIS A 43 11.01 -9.97 -7.46
C HIS A 43 9.63 -10.07 -6.81
N THR A 44 8.79 -11.01 -7.24
CA THR A 44 7.49 -11.24 -6.62
C THR A 44 7.62 -11.65 -5.16
N GLY A 45 8.53 -12.57 -4.83
CA GLY A 45 8.80 -12.98 -3.45
C GLY A 45 9.30 -11.83 -2.57
N THR A 46 10.16 -10.97 -3.12
CA THR A 46 10.69 -9.78 -2.42
C THR A 46 9.57 -8.79 -2.11
N SER A 47 8.72 -8.47 -3.09
CA SER A 47 7.57 -7.57 -2.91
C SER A 47 6.62 -8.08 -1.83
N PHE A 48 6.25 -9.36 -1.87
CA PHE A 48 5.37 -9.95 -0.85
C PHE A 48 5.97 -9.94 0.55
N ASN A 49 7.29 -10.09 0.69
CA ASN A 49 7.94 -10.02 1.98
C ASN A 49 7.87 -8.60 2.59
N TYR A 50 8.10 -7.56 1.79
CA TYR A 50 7.91 -6.18 2.25
C TYR A 50 6.46 -5.88 2.59
N ILE A 51 5.52 -6.26 1.73
CA ILE A 51 4.09 -6.04 1.92
C ILE A 51 3.59 -6.70 3.20
N LYS A 52 4.06 -7.91 3.51
CA LYS A 52 3.68 -8.62 4.73
C LYS A 52 3.99 -7.84 6.01
N HIS A 53 5.06 -7.06 6.00
CA HIS A 53 5.55 -6.32 7.15
C HIS A 53 5.24 -4.81 7.05
N SER A 54 4.55 -4.36 6.00
CA SER A 54 4.20 -2.96 5.83
C SER A 54 3.00 -2.57 6.70
N ASP A 55 3.00 -1.34 7.17
CA ASP A 55 1.91 -0.74 7.92
C ASP A 55 0.82 -0.16 7.01
N ALA A 56 1.18 0.22 5.78
CA ALA A 56 0.28 0.69 4.74
C ALA A 56 0.77 0.25 3.36
N ILE A 57 -0.14 0.16 2.40
CA ILE A 57 0.18 -0.14 1.00
C ILE A 57 -0.44 0.93 0.11
N CYS A 58 0.39 1.56 -0.71
CA CYS A 58 -0.05 2.38 -1.82
C CYS A 58 0.00 1.54 -3.10
N PHE A 59 -1.17 1.11 -3.57
CA PHE A 59 -1.30 0.37 -4.81
C PHE A 59 -1.54 1.34 -5.96
N ILE A 60 -0.57 1.45 -6.87
CA ILE A 60 -0.59 2.45 -7.93
C ILE A 60 -1.06 1.80 -9.22
N THR A 61 -2.13 2.35 -9.82
CA THR A 61 -2.65 1.96 -11.13
C THR A 61 -2.49 3.10 -12.13
N TYR A 62 -2.60 2.80 -13.41
CA TYR A 62 -2.46 3.78 -14.47
C TYR A 62 -3.81 4.08 -15.12
N TYR A 63 -4.14 5.35 -15.35
CA TYR A 63 -5.45 5.80 -15.82
C TYR A 63 -5.98 5.04 -17.05
N ASN A 64 -5.14 4.83 -18.08
CA ASN A 64 -5.55 4.12 -19.31
C ASN A 64 -5.70 2.61 -19.13
N HIS A 65 -5.15 2.04 -18.04
CA HIS A 65 -5.25 0.63 -17.69
C HIS A 65 -5.46 0.50 -16.18
N PRO A 66 -6.64 0.96 -15.69
CA PRO A 66 -6.85 1.15 -14.24
C PRO A 66 -6.84 -0.16 -13.45
N PHE A 67 -7.10 -1.30 -14.12
CA PHE A 67 -7.04 -2.60 -13.48
C PHE A 67 -6.75 -3.71 -14.49
N ALA A 68 -5.50 -4.13 -14.55
CA ALA A 68 -5.06 -5.20 -15.44
C ALA A 68 -5.23 -6.59 -14.78
N ARG A 69 -5.10 -7.64 -15.59
CA ARG A 69 -5.15 -9.03 -15.10
C ARG A 69 -4.03 -9.32 -14.08
N ALA A 70 -2.88 -8.72 -14.26
CA ALA A 70 -1.76 -8.84 -13.32
C ALA A 70 -2.09 -8.25 -11.95
N ASP A 71 -2.78 -7.10 -11.91
CA ASP A 71 -3.22 -6.45 -10.68
C ASP A 71 -4.19 -7.35 -9.90
N ARG A 72 -5.15 -7.96 -10.60
CA ARG A 72 -6.08 -8.93 -10.00
C ARG A 72 -5.33 -10.12 -9.40
N ASN A 73 -4.46 -10.74 -10.18
CA ASN A 73 -3.67 -11.89 -9.71
C ASN A 73 -2.82 -11.53 -8.48
N PHE A 74 -2.26 -10.33 -8.46
CA PHE A 74 -1.47 -9.83 -7.34
C PHE A 74 -2.33 -9.64 -6.07
N LEU A 75 -3.49 -9.03 -6.19
CA LEU A 75 -4.42 -8.83 -5.07
C LEU A 75 -4.96 -10.17 -4.55
N ASP A 76 -5.27 -11.12 -5.42
CA ASP A 76 -5.68 -12.48 -5.05
C ASP A 76 -4.59 -13.22 -4.26
N GLN A 77 -3.32 -13.09 -4.69
CA GLN A 77 -2.20 -13.66 -3.97
C GLN A 77 -1.98 -12.97 -2.62
N LEU A 78 -2.13 -11.65 -2.58
CA LEU A 78 -2.03 -10.87 -1.36
C LEU A 78 -3.09 -11.30 -0.32
N GLY A 79 -4.34 -11.51 -0.75
CA GLY A 79 -5.41 -12.00 0.11
C GLY A 79 -5.13 -13.37 0.72
N ARG A 80 -4.48 -14.28 -0.03
CA ARG A 80 -4.12 -15.62 0.46
C ARG A 80 -2.98 -15.63 1.48
N VAL A 81 -2.06 -14.67 1.37
CA VAL A 81 -0.88 -14.59 2.27
C VAL A 81 -1.23 -13.93 3.61
N LYS A 82 -2.31 -13.17 3.65
CA LYS A 82 -2.67 -12.36 4.79
C LYS A 82 -4.12 -12.59 5.22
N ASP A 83 -4.39 -13.68 5.94
CA ASP A 83 -5.68 -13.94 6.64
C ASP A 83 -6.08 -12.82 7.62
N SER A 84 -5.18 -11.88 7.90
CA SER A 84 -5.36 -10.74 8.79
C SER A 84 -4.98 -9.39 8.15
N PHE A 85 -4.90 -9.32 6.82
CA PHE A 85 -4.67 -8.04 6.17
C PHE A 85 -5.95 -7.22 6.23
N SER A 86 -5.98 -6.29 7.14
CA SER A 86 -6.99 -5.25 7.16
C SER A 86 -6.83 -4.45 5.85
N MET A 87 -7.76 -4.66 4.90
CA MET A 87 -7.84 -3.92 3.63
C MET A 87 -7.97 -2.40 3.87
N ASP A 88 -8.22 -2.00 5.12
CA ASP A 88 -8.28 -0.62 5.57
C ASP A 88 -6.93 0.11 5.49
N LYS A 89 -5.82 -0.63 5.34
CA LYS A 89 -4.46 -0.08 5.18
C LYS A 89 -4.05 0.13 3.71
N MET A 90 -4.95 -0.12 2.75
CA MET A 90 -4.65 0.03 1.33
C MET A 90 -5.20 1.33 0.75
N PHE A 91 -4.33 2.03 0.04
CA PHE A 91 -4.64 3.22 -0.75
C PHE A 91 -4.46 2.89 -2.21
N PHE A 92 -5.49 3.09 -3.03
CA PHE A 92 -5.45 2.86 -4.47
C PHE A 92 -5.27 4.20 -5.17
N LEU A 93 -4.11 4.37 -5.80
CA LEU A 93 -3.74 5.61 -6.48
C LEU A 93 -3.93 5.43 -7.98
N LEU A 94 -4.99 6.03 -8.53
CA LEU A 94 -5.22 6.08 -9.97
C LEU A 94 -4.38 7.20 -10.56
N ASN A 95 -3.14 6.86 -10.96
CA ASN A 95 -2.16 7.82 -11.47
C ASN A 95 -2.43 8.20 -12.92
N ALA A 96 -1.90 9.35 -13.32
CA ALA A 96 -2.12 9.99 -14.61
C ALA A 96 -3.59 10.38 -14.85
N ALA A 97 -4.31 10.80 -13.81
CA ALA A 97 -5.68 11.30 -13.91
C ALA A 97 -5.79 12.58 -14.78
N ASP A 98 -4.66 13.23 -15.07
CA ASP A 98 -4.54 14.33 -16.01
C ASP A 98 -4.71 13.92 -17.49
N LEU A 99 -4.85 12.65 -17.79
CA LEU A 99 -5.23 12.14 -19.11
C LEU A 99 -6.73 12.17 -19.37
N ALA A 100 -7.55 12.37 -18.34
CA ALA A 100 -8.99 12.51 -18.49
C ALA A 100 -9.34 13.79 -19.27
N GLU A 101 -10.20 13.66 -20.28
CA GLU A 101 -10.68 14.82 -21.04
C GLU A 101 -11.60 15.71 -20.21
N ASN A 102 -12.33 15.12 -19.25
CA ASN A 102 -13.27 15.83 -18.40
C ASN A 102 -13.55 15.05 -17.09
N LEU A 103 -14.29 15.69 -16.18
CA LEU A 103 -14.62 15.11 -14.88
C LEU A 103 -15.54 13.86 -14.99
N GLU A 104 -16.41 13.82 -16.00
CA GLU A 104 -17.34 12.70 -16.19
C GLU A 104 -16.59 11.44 -16.61
N GLU A 105 -15.67 11.57 -17.57
CA GLU A 105 -14.79 10.48 -18.00
C GLU A 105 -13.95 9.96 -16.84
N ARG A 106 -13.33 10.86 -16.08
CA ARG A 106 -12.56 10.47 -14.90
C ARG A 106 -13.40 9.66 -13.92
N LYS A 107 -14.63 10.08 -13.65
CA LYS A 107 -15.52 9.39 -12.75
C LYS A 107 -15.89 7.99 -13.25
N VAL A 108 -16.10 7.82 -14.54
CA VAL A 108 -16.35 6.49 -15.16
C VAL A 108 -15.18 5.55 -14.89
N VAL A 109 -13.93 6.03 -15.04
CA VAL A 109 -12.73 5.22 -14.80
C VAL A 109 -12.55 4.91 -13.31
N GLU A 110 -12.83 5.86 -12.42
CA GLU A 110 -12.82 5.64 -10.97
C GLU A 110 -13.87 4.60 -10.55
N ASP A 111 -15.08 4.67 -11.09
CA ASP A 111 -16.17 3.74 -10.78
C ASP A 111 -15.87 2.33 -11.33
N TYR A 112 -15.25 2.24 -12.51
CA TYR A 112 -14.75 0.98 -13.04
C TYR A 112 -13.70 0.35 -12.09
N LEU A 113 -12.67 1.11 -11.69
CA LEU A 113 -11.66 0.63 -10.76
C LEU A 113 -12.29 0.18 -9.43
N ARG A 114 -13.25 0.94 -8.92
CA ARG A 114 -13.99 0.59 -7.70
C ARG A 114 -14.70 -0.75 -7.83
N SER A 115 -15.40 -0.97 -8.93
CA SER A 115 -16.12 -2.22 -9.22
C SER A 115 -15.18 -3.42 -9.29
N GLU A 116 -14.03 -3.26 -9.94
CA GLU A 116 -13.01 -4.30 -10.06
C GLU A 116 -12.39 -4.67 -8.70
N LEU A 117 -12.09 -3.67 -7.88
CA LEU A 117 -11.58 -3.86 -6.53
C LEU A 117 -12.60 -4.55 -5.61
N GLN A 118 -13.89 -4.17 -5.71
CA GLN A 118 -14.96 -4.82 -4.97
C GLN A 118 -15.13 -6.28 -5.38
N THR A 119 -15.01 -6.58 -6.66
CA THR A 119 -15.05 -7.96 -7.18
C THR A 119 -13.85 -8.78 -6.66
N SER A 120 -12.72 -8.14 -6.41
CA SER A 120 -11.53 -8.75 -5.80
C SER A 120 -11.60 -8.81 -4.26
N GLY A 121 -12.76 -8.52 -3.65
CA GLY A 121 -12.99 -8.64 -2.19
C GLY A 121 -12.66 -7.40 -1.37
N ILE A 122 -12.37 -6.27 -2.01
CA ILE A 122 -12.09 -5.00 -1.31
C ILE A 122 -13.36 -4.17 -1.27
N HIS A 123 -14.17 -4.32 -0.23
CA HIS A 123 -15.52 -3.76 -0.18
C HIS A 123 -15.55 -2.21 -0.12
N HIS A 124 -14.59 -1.58 0.54
CA HIS A 124 -14.53 -0.13 0.73
C HIS A 124 -13.16 0.43 0.29
N PRO A 125 -12.83 0.36 -1.04
CA PRO A 125 -11.53 0.81 -1.52
C PRO A 125 -11.38 2.32 -1.37
N ARG A 126 -10.25 2.76 -0.80
CA ARG A 126 -9.84 4.16 -0.74
C ARG A 126 -9.13 4.51 -2.05
N ILE A 127 -9.88 5.05 -3.02
CA ILE A 127 -9.38 5.40 -4.35
C ILE A 127 -9.10 6.90 -4.41
N TYR A 128 -7.90 7.24 -4.88
CA TYR A 128 -7.44 8.61 -5.07
C TYR A 128 -6.94 8.78 -6.51
N PRO A 129 -7.67 9.53 -7.36
CA PRO A 129 -7.13 9.96 -8.65
C PRO A 129 -6.03 10.97 -8.40
N ILE A 130 -4.87 10.78 -9.02
CA ILE A 130 -3.72 11.66 -8.86
C ILE A 130 -3.02 11.90 -10.21
N SER A 131 -2.27 13.00 -10.30
CA SER A 131 -1.25 13.20 -11.32
C SER A 131 0.10 13.41 -10.63
N SER A 132 0.92 12.36 -10.59
CA SER A 132 2.28 12.45 -10.07
C SER A 132 3.13 13.45 -10.86
N ARG A 133 2.85 13.59 -12.17
CA ARG A 133 3.52 14.56 -13.05
C ARG A 133 3.21 15.98 -12.61
N ALA A 134 1.93 16.33 -12.42
CA ALA A 134 1.54 17.67 -11.99
C ALA A 134 2.11 18.01 -10.60
N ALA A 135 2.05 17.06 -9.66
CA ALA A 135 2.63 17.23 -8.33
C ALA A 135 4.16 17.45 -8.36
N LEU A 136 4.88 16.75 -9.23
CA LEU A 136 6.31 16.92 -9.40
C LEU A 136 6.63 18.30 -10.02
N GLN A 137 5.93 18.69 -11.08
CA GLN A 137 6.10 20.00 -11.74
C GLN A 137 5.87 21.15 -10.77
N GLN A 138 4.89 21.03 -9.89
CA GLN A 138 4.68 22.03 -8.82
C GLN A 138 5.92 22.16 -7.92
N ARG A 139 6.47 21.05 -7.49
CA ARG A 139 7.63 21.02 -6.58
C ARG A 139 8.93 21.49 -7.23
N THR A 140 9.07 21.30 -8.54
CA THR A 140 10.24 21.76 -9.31
C THR A 140 10.11 23.19 -9.84
N GLY A 141 8.94 23.83 -9.66
CA GLY A 141 8.70 25.20 -10.15
C GLY A 141 8.40 25.29 -11.65
N GLU A 142 8.09 24.15 -12.30
CA GLU A 142 7.77 24.05 -13.72
C GLU A 142 6.26 24.09 -14.01
N LEU A 143 5.51 24.80 -13.20
CA LEU A 143 4.05 24.77 -13.19
C LEU A 143 3.42 25.43 -14.41
N ASN A 144 2.48 24.70 -15.05
CA ASN A 144 1.52 25.24 -15.99
C ASN A 144 0.17 25.43 -15.30
N SER A 145 -0.50 26.57 -15.58
CA SER A 145 -1.82 26.92 -15.00
C SER A 145 -2.92 25.87 -15.24
N GLU A 146 -2.76 25.01 -16.25
CA GLU A 146 -3.71 23.94 -16.56
C GLU A 146 -3.68 22.79 -15.56
N ASN A 147 -2.68 22.72 -14.70
CA ASN A 147 -2.44 21.58 -13.78
C ASN A 147 -2.93 21.84 -12.34
N GLU A 148 -3.49 23.00 -12.02
CA GLU A 148 -3.89 23.35 -10.64
C GLU A 148 -4.90 22.36 -10.04
N ALA A 149 -5.91 21.93 -10.79
CA ALA A 149 -6.90 20.96 -10.33
C ALA A 149 -6.30 19.60 -9.98
N TYR A 150 -5.25 19.18 -10.68
CA TYR A 150 -4.57 17.92 -10.43
C TYR A 150 -3.63 17.97 -9.22
N ILE A 151 -3.14 19.16 -8.90
CA ILE A 151 -2.37 19.43 -7.68
C ILE A 151 -3.27 19.26 -6.46
N GLU A 152 -4.50 19.76 -6.52
CA GLU A 152 -5.48 19.60 -5.46
C GLU A 152 -5.82 18.13 -5.19
N LEU A 153 -5.97 17.32 -6.26
CA LEU A 153 -6.17 15.89 -6.14
C LEU A 153 -5.02 15.20 -5.40
N PHE A 154 -3.79 15.55 -5.75
CA PHE A 154 -2.62 15.00 -5.07
C PHE A 154 -2.55 15.43 -3.60
N SER A 155 -2.82 16.70 -3.32
CA SER A 155 -2.87 17.25 -1.95
C SER A 155 -3.98 16.59 -1.10
N HIS A 156 -5.10 16.22 -1.73
CA HIS A 156 -6.17 15.49 -1.05
C HIS A 156 -5.68 14.08 -0.64
N PHE A 157 -5.00 13.37 -1.53
CA PHE A 157 -4.37 12.10 -1.17
C PHE A 157 -3.34 12.27 -0.05
N GLU A 158 -2.41 13.23 -0.17
CA GLU A 158 -1.40 13.49 0.86
C GLU A 158 -2.05 13.73 2.24
N SER A 159 -3.07 14.58 2.29
CA SER A 159 -3.78 14.90 3.53
C SER A 159 -4.44 13.66 4.16
N ALA A 160 -5.10 12.84 3.34
CA ALA A 160 -5.72 11.61 3.79
C ALA A 160 -4.67 10.59 4.29
N PHE A 161 -3.54 10.48 3.60
CA PHE A 161 -2.45 9.59 3.98
C PHE A 161 -1.77 10.04 5.27
N TYR A 162 -1.56 11.35 5.45
CA TYR A 162 -1.03 11.91 6.70
C TYR A 162 -1.98 11.69 7.88
N SER A 163 -3.28 11.90 7.69
CA SER A 163 -4.29 11.64 8.73
C SER A 163 -4.30 10.15 9.12
N PHE A 164 -4.23 9.26 8.14
CA PHE A 164 -4.12 7.82 8.39
C PHE A 164 -2.90 7.47 9.26
N ILE A 165 -1.71 7.97 8.91
CA ILE A 165 -0.47 7.71 9.67
C ILE A 165 -0.59 8.23 11.10
N GLN A 166 -1.16 9.42 11.28
CA GLN A 166 -1.19 10.08 12.58
C GLN A 166 -2.26 9.54 13.54
N GLU A 167 -3.39 9.19 13.01
CA GLU A 167 -4.61 8.90 13.78
C GLU A 167 -5.02 7.44 13.69
N GLU A 168 -5.23 6.92 12.48
CA GLU A 168 -5.78 5.58 12.28
C GLU A 168 -4.75 4.47 12.55
N LEU A 169 -3.52 4.63 12.06
CA LEU A 169 -2.49 3.60 12.19
C LEU A 169 -2.18 3.25 13.65
N LYS A 170 -2.14 4.24 14.53
CA LYS A 170 -1.95 4.00 15.97
C LYS A 170 -3.07 3.15 16.57
N GLY A 171 -4.32 3.46 16.23
CA GLY A 171 -5.48 2.69 16.68
C GLY A 171 -5.43 1.24 16.19
N ILE A 172 -5.09 1.05 14.92
CA ILE A 172 -4.96 -0.29 14.31
C ILE A 172 -3.86 -1.10 15.00
N LEU A 173 -2.70 -0.50 15.25
CA LEU A 173 -1.57 -1.18 15.92
C LEU A 173 -1.90 -1.54 17.36
N VAL A 174 -2.54 -0.64 18.11
CA VAL A 174 -2.99 -0.92 19.49
C VAL A 174 -4.00 -2.05 19.51
N ASN A 175 -5.01 -2.02 18.63
CA ASN A 175 -6.02 -3.08 18.56
C ASN A 175 -5.40 -4.44 18.19
N ALA A 176 -4.48 -4.48 17.23
CA ALA A 176 -3.76 -5.70 16.87
C ALA A 176 -2.96 -6.26 18.05
N ALA A 177 -2.22 -5.40 18.78
CA ALA A 177 -1.46 -5.79 19.95
C ALA A 177 -2.37 -6.32 21.06
N MET A 178 -3.54 -5.72 21.31
CA MET A 178 -4.52 -6.20 22.27
C MET A 178 -5.06 -7.58 21.89
N LEU A 179 -5.40 -7.80 20.63
CA LEU A 179 -5.86 -9.11 20.15
C LEU A 179 -4.79 -10.20 20.31
N ASP A 180 -3.55 -9.88 20.05
CA ASP A 180 -2.45 -10.84 20.21
C ASP A 180 -2.16 -11.13 21.69
N LEU A 181 -2.31 -10.14 22.56
CA LEU A 181 -2.22 -10.31 24.01
C LEU A 181 -3.35 -11.22 24.53
N ASP A 182 -4.58 -11.01 24.08
CA ASP A 182 -5.72 -11.85 24.45
C ASP A 182 -5.52 -13.30 24.01
N LYS A 183 -5.04 -13.53 22.79
CA LYS A 183 -4.68 -14.87 22.30
C LYS A 183 -3.61 -15.52 23.17
N ALA A 184 -2.55 -14.77 23.50
CA ALA A 184 -1.47 -15.27 24.36
C ALA A 184 -1.99 -15.65 25.75
N LEU A 185 -2.86 -14.83 26.36
CA LEU A 185 -3.51 -15.12 27.64
C LEU A 185 -4.36 -16.39 27.57
N GLN A 186 -5.20 -16.54 26.53
CA GLN A 186 -6.03 -17.73 26.34
C GLN A 186 -5.18 -18.99 26.19
N LEU A 187 -4.11 -18.95 25.41
CA LEU A 187 -3.20 -20.08 25.23
C LEU A 187 -2.51 -20.43 26.55
N THR A 188 -2.05 -19.45 27.30
CA THR A 188 -1.39 -19.66 28.58
C THR A 188 -2.36 -20.28 29.61
N SER A 189 -3.58 -19.75 29.71
CA SER A 189 -4.61 -20.30 30.60
C SER A 189 -4.91 -21.76 30.28
N ARG A 190 -5.05 -22.08 28.97
CA ARG A 190 -5.29 -23.46 28.54
C ARG A 190 -4.12 -24.41 28.84
N LEU A 191 -2.89 -23.92 28.74
CA LEU A 191 -1.70 -24.72 29.09
C LEU A 191 -1.66 -24.99 30.61
N VAL A 192 -2.01 -24.00 31.44
CA VAL A 192 -2.09 -24.17 32.89
C VAL A 192 -3.16 -25.19 33.25
N GLU A 193 -4.36 -25.11 32.66
CA GLU A 193 -5.43 -26.10 32.87
C GLU A 193 -4.98 -27.51 32.53
N LEU A 194 -4.37 -27.71 31.36
CA LEU A 194 -3.86 -29.02 30.94
C LEU A 194 -2.74 -29.54 31.85
N SER A 195 -1.90 -28.66 32.38
CA SER A 195 -0.85 -29.03 33.33
C SER A 195 -1.46 -29.53 34.66
N ASN A 196 -2.46 -28.83 35.19
CA ASN A 196 -3.14 -29.20 36.42
C ASN A 196 -3.89 -30.54 36.26
N GLU A 197 -4.62 -30.77 35.18
CA GLU A 197 -5.27 -32.05 34.88
C GLU A 197 -4.29 -33.23 34.80
N THR A 198 -3.06 -32.96 34.39
CA THR A 198 -2.02 -33.99 34.26
C THR A 198 -1.41 -34.34 35.62
N GLU A 199 -1.37 -33.38 36.55
CA GLU A 199 -0.93 -33.63 37.95
C GLU A 199 -1.97 -34.37 38.79
N GLU A 200 -3.27 -34.10 38.59
CA GLU A 200 -4.36 -34.81 39.28
C GLU A 200 -4.52 -36.27 38.85
N LYS A 201 -3.97 -36.66 37.68
CA LYS A 201 -4.03 -38.05 37.16
C LYS A 201 -2.82 -38.90 37.53
N LYS A 202 -1.88 -38.40 38.30
CA LYS A 202 -0.73 -39.12 38.83
C LYS A 202 -0.94 -39.47 40.32
#